data_20f8b2d1cb56b006e8120743cb2ec75a
#
_entry.id   20f8b2d1cb56b006e8120743cb2ec75a
#
_cell.length_a   1.000
_cell.length_b   1.000
_cell.length_c   1.000
_cell.angle_alpha   90.00
_cell.angle_beta   90.00
_cell.angle_gamma   90.00
#
_symmetry.space_group_name_H-M   'P 1'
#
loop_
_entity.id
_entity.type
_entity.pdbx_description
1 polymer ?
#
loop_
_entity_poly.entity_id
_entity_poly.type
_entity_poly.pdbx_seq_one_letter_code
_entity_poly.pdbx_strand_id
1 'polypeptide(L)'
;MPKLLAGLMSLALLLGIPAPVGAATVHTVTFVNQSGQTLWVGATVNADSSVNLSGLPTLASGQSATVTIPEGAWPYHWRGKFFGRQGCAGQSGSTFKCAVGDCGPWADRCSLGEQPTSLAEFNFDQNDGLAPWYNVSYVNAFSVPITIRANDAQASPPECETMGCPENLLPYCPQVNKRVGTDGVTPYCLNLDRDHRTPYSDALSSRCPKAYAWSKQDAEQGNQTVRQCRNCTGFTVTFHAV
;
A
#
# COMPACT_ATOMS: atom_id res chain seq x y z
N MET A 1 70.20 -15.22 -49.70
CA MET A 1 69.59 -13.97 -49.26
C MET A 1 68.11 -14.25 -49.00
N PRO A 2 67.65 -14.47 -47.72
CA PRO A 2 66.24 -14.63 -47.46
C PRO A 2 65.63 -13.28 -47.09
N LYS A 3 64.46 -13.00 -47.67
CA LYS A 3 63.62 -11.83 -47.38
C LYS A 3 62.77 -12.08 -46.14
N LEU A 4 62.94 -11.26 -45.10
CA LEU A 4 62.04 -11.20 -43.95
C LEU A 4 60.75 -10.47 -44.38
N LEU A 5 59.60 -11.14 -44.23
CA LEU A 5 58.29 -10.53 -44.24
C LEU A 5 57.97 -10.14 -42.80
N ALA A 6 57.80 -8.85 -42.53
CA ALA A 6 57.26 -8.35 -41.28
C ALA A 6 55.70 -8.35 -41.32
N GLY A 7 55.10 -9.21 -40.57
CA GLY A 7 53.65 -9.21 -40.41
C GLY A 7 53.22 -8.15 -39.39
N LEU A 8 52.42 -7.15 -39.80
CA LEU A 8 51.77 -6.22 -38.94
C LEU A 8 50.53 -6.91 -38.30
N MET A 9 50.58 -7.11 -37.00
CA MET A 9 49.46 -7.61 -36.21
C MET A 9 48.63 -6.40 -35.73
N SER A 10 47.48 -6.14 -36.37
CA SER A 10 46.55 -5.10 -35.98
C SER A 10 45.77 -5.55 -34.75
N LEU A 11 46.04 -4.92 -33.60
CA LEU A 11 45.32 -5.09 -32.36
C LEU A 11 44.03 -4.24 -32.41
N ALA A 12 42.91 -4.85 -32.71
CA ALA A 12 41.60 -4.21 -32.63
C ALA A 12 41.19 -4.04 -31.18
N LEU A 13 41.27 -2.81 -30.65
CA LEU A 13 40.67 -2.46 -29.35
C LEU A 13 39.13 -2.46 -29.50
N LEU A 14 38.49 -3.48 -28.96
CA LEU A 14 37.04 -3.49 -28.75
C LEU A 14 36.72 -2.53 -27.60
N LEU A 15 36.34 -1.30 -27.90
CA LEU A 15 35.71 -0.37 -26.97
C LEU A 15 34.32 -0.94 -26.64
N GLY A 16 34.19 -1.61 -25.47
CA GLY A 16 32.91 -2.01 -24.92
C GLY A 16 32.07 -0.76 -24.61
N ILE A 17 31.00 -0.55 -25.36
CA ILE A 17 30.02 0.49 -25.07
C ILE A 17 29.33 0.04 -23.76
N PRO A 18 29.39 0.80 -22.66
CA PRO A 18 28.65 0.46 -21.47
C PRO A 18 27.16 0.43 -21.83
N ALA A 19 26.49 -0.69 -21.51
CA ALA A 19 25.04 -0.77 -21.64
C ALA A 19 24.42 0.36 -20.79
N PRO A 20 23.38 1.03 -21.29
CA PRO A 20 22.69 2.04 -20.49
C PRO A 20 22.20 1.36 -19.20
N VAL A 21 22.64 1.85 -18.05
CA VAL A 21 22.06 1.51 -16.76
C VAL A 21 20.64 2.02 -16.84
N GLY A 22 19.68 1.11 -16.97
CA GLY A 22 18.26 1.46 -16.95
C GLY A 22 18.00 2.27 -15.67
N ALA A 23 17.44 3.48 -15.81
CA ALA A 23 16.97 4.24 -14.66
C ALA A 23 16.02 3.33 -13.87
N ALA A 24 16.29 3.14 -12.58
CA ALA A 24 15.38 2.42 -11.70
C ALA A 24 13.99 3.04 -11.85
N THR A 25 13.02 2.24 -12.27
CA THR A 25 11.63 2.71 -12.44
C THR A 25 11.07 2.99 -11.05
N VAL A 26 10.83 4.27 -10.77
CA VAL A 26 10.19 4.69 -9.53
C VAL A 26 8.72 4.28 -9.59
N HIS A 27 8.26 3.47 -8.63
CA HIS A 27 6.86 3.04 -8.59
C HIS A 27 5.92 4.19 -8.21
N THR A 28 4.71 4.09 -8.70
CA THR A 28 3.61 4.99 -8.33
C THR A 28 2.49 4.23 -7.64
N VAL A 29 1.74 4.92 -6.77
CA VAL A 29 0.48 4.42 -6.24
C VAL A 29 -0.64 5.34 -6.70
N THR A 30 -1.57 4.79 -7.48
CA THR A 30 -2.78 5.48 -7.92
C THR A 30 -3.92 5.11 -6.98
N PHE A 31 -4.52 6.10 -6.34
CA PHE A 31 -5.71 5.93 -5.52
C PHE A 31 -6.95 6.18 -6.36
N VAL A 32 -7.93 5.27 -6.26
CA VAL A 32 -9.23 5.37 -6.93
C VAL A 32 -10.31 5.33 -5.86
N ASN A 33 -11.15 6.34 -5.80
CA ASN A 33 -12.24 6.42 -4.83
C ASN A 33 -13.58 6.00 -5.47
N GLN A 34 -14.05 4.80 -5.15
CA GLN A 34 -15.36 4.26 -5.51
C GLN A 34 -16.28 4.11 -4.30
N SER A 35 -15.94 4.74 -3.17
CA SER A 35 -16.65 4.53 -1.89
C SER A 35 -18.02 5.22 -1.80
N GLY A 36 -18.37 6.07 -2.73
CA GLY A 36 -19.61 6.86 -2.67
C GLY A 36 -19.52 8.13 -1.83
N GLN A 37 -18.40 8.35 -1.13
CA GLN A 37 -18.16 9.51 -0.26
C GLN A 37 -16.81 10.17 -0.58
N THR A 38 -16.57 11.36 -0.05
CA THR A 38 -15.23 11.96 -0.11
C THR A 38 -14.29 11.27 0.86
N LEU A 39 -13.10 10.88 0.39
CA LEU A 39 -12.02 10.31 1.20
C LEU A 39 -10.78 11.21 1.14
N TRP A 40 -10.11 11.34 2.28
CA TRP A 40 -8.78 11.94 2.38
C TRP A 40 -7.77 10.82 2.56
N VAL A 41 -6.83 10.70 1.64
CA VAL A 41 -5.78 9.67 1.78
C VAL A 41 -4.89 10.03 2.96
N GLY A 42 -4.73 9.10 3.88
CA GLY A 42 -3.75 9.15 4.95
C GLY A 42 -2.60 8.20 4.66
N ALA A 43 -1.42 8.50 5.19
CA ALA A 43 -0.27 7.59 5.17
C ALA A 43 0.46 7.63 6.50
N THR A 44 0.89 6.46 6.96
CA THR A 44 1.81 6.32 8.10
C THR A 44 2.98 5.43 7.69
N VAL A 45 4.17 5.74 8.20
CA VAL A 45 5.38 4.97 7.90
C VAL A 45 5.67 3.95 9.00
N ASN A 46 6.35 2.88 8.64
CA ASN A 46 6.93 1.96 9.61
C ASN A 46 8.18 2.61 10.26
N ALA A 47 8.57 2.10 11.44
CA ALA A 47 9.68 2.69 12.21
C ALA A 47 11.04 2.69 11.48
N ASP A 48 11.22 1.78 10.53
CA ASP A 48 12.41 1.66 9.68
C ASP A 48 12.37 2.56 8.43
N SER A 49 11.25 3.24 8.16
CA SER A 49 11.14 4.23 7.09
C SER A 49 11.20 5.64 7.66
N SER A 50 12.10 6.45 7.14
CA SER A 50 12.27 7.84 7.57
C SER A 50 11.54 8.86 6.71
N VAL A 51 10.97 8.44 5.58
CA VAL A 51 10.29 9.34 4.65
C VAL A 51 8.80 9.39 4.94
N ASN A 52 8.32 10.54 5.42
CA ASN A 52 6.88 10.82 5.53
C ASN A 52 6.38 11.44 4.23
N LEU A 53 5.19 11.00 3.79
CA LEU A 53 4.53 11.57 2.61
C LEU A 53 3.67 12.77 2.99
N SER A 54 3.69 13.77 2.13
CA SER A 54 2.81 14.94 2.17
C SER A 54 2.24 15.21 0.78
N GLY A 55 1.24 16.11 0.68
CA GLY A 55 0.54 16.34 -0.57
C GLY A 55 -0.37 15.17 -0.94
N LEU A 56 -0.80 14.37 0.04
CA LEU A 56 -1.73 13.26 -0.19
C LEU A 56 -3.08 13.78 -0.65
N PRO A 57 -3.74 13.08 -1.60
CA PRO A 57 -4.94 13.61 -2.23
C PRO A 57 -6.20 13.54 -1.34
N THR A 58 -7.08 14.50 -1.55
CA THR A 58 -8.50 14.40 -1.21
C THR A 58 -9.26 13.99 -2.47
N LEU A 59 -10.05 12.93 -2.39
CA LEU A 59 -10.75 12.33 -3.52
C LEU A 59 -12.26 12.35 -3.29
N ALA A 60 -12.99 13.10 -4.08
CA ALA A 60 -14.44 12.91 -4.17
C ALA A 60 -14.75 11.52 -4.78
N SER A 61 -15.97 11.02 -4.59
CA SER A 61 -16.38 9.76 -5.21
C SER A 61 -16.19 9.78 -6.73
N GLY A 62 -15.62 8.73 -7.28
CA GLY A 62 -15.27 8.58 -8.69
C GLY A 62 -13.94 9.22 -9.09
N GLN A 63 -13.26 9.95 -8.22
CA GLN A 63 -11.97 10.58 -8.53
C GLN A 63 -10.80 9.63 -8.30
N SER A 64 -9.69 9.95 -8.98
CA SER A 64 -8.41 9.28 -8.78
C SER A 64 -7.26 10.29 -8.74
N ALA A 65 -6.17 9.92 -8.07
CA ALA A 65 -4.91 10.66 -8.07
C ALA A 65 -3.73 9.72 -7.87
N THR A 66 -2.57 10.11 -8.39
CA THR A 66 -1.35 9.29 -8.34
C THR A 66 -0.28 9.98 -7.49
N VAL A 67 0.39 9.20 -6.66
CA VAL A 67 1.52 9.62 -5.82
C VAL A 67 2.75 8.83 -6.24
N THR A 68 3.88 9.51 -6.38
CA THR A 68 5.19 8.88 -6.60
C THR A 68 5.76 8.43 -5.28
N ILE A 69 6.28 7.21 -5.22
CA ILE A 69 6.83 6.63 -4.00
C ILE A 69 8.34 6.86 -3.94
N PRO A 70 8.89 7.36 -2.82
CA PRO A 70 10.33 7.42 -2.61
C PRO A 70 10.95 6.01 -2.53
N GLU A 71 11.92 5.72 -3.40
CA GLU A 71 12.60 4.41 -3.49
C GLU A 71 14.12 4.58 -3.45
N GLY A 72 14.62 5.57 -2.74
CA GLY A 72 16.04 5.78 -2.54
C GLY A 72 16.67 4.73 -1.62
N ALA A 73 18.01 4.78 -1.51
CA ALA A 73 18.70 4.06 -0.45
C ALA A 73 18.25 4.58 0.93
N TRP A 74 18.32 3.72 1.95
CA TRP A 74 18.05 4.16 3.33
C TRP A 74 18.83 5.46 3.67
N PRO A 75 18.22 6.47 4.26
CA PRO A 75 16.88 6.53 4.83
C PRO A 75 15.78 7.06 3.89
N TYR A 76 15.96 7.05 2.59
CA TYR A 76 15.09 7.68 1.60
C TYR A 76 14.13 6.72 0.90
N HIS A 77 13.91 5.52 1.43
CA HIS A 77 12.89 4.61 0.96
C HIS A 77 11.58 4.78 1.74
N TRP A 78 10.47 4.31 1.17
CA TRP A 78 9.18 4.33 1.83
C TRP A 78 8.69 2.90 2.11
N ARG A 79 8.36 2.66 3.37
CA ARG A 79 7.68 1.46 3.85
C ARG A 79 6.60 1.90 4.81
N GLY A 80 5.33 1.55 4.51
CA GLY A 80 4.23 2.07 5.31
C GLY A 80 2.88 1.65 4.78
N LYS A 81 1.88 2.45 5.12
CA LYS A 81 0.47 2.12 4.93
C LYS A 81 -0.27 3.35 4.45
N PHE A 82 -1.18 3.12 3.49
CA PHE A 82 -2.19 4.10 3.08
C PHE A 82 -3.56 3.68 3.58
N PHE A 83 -4.43 4.65 3.84
CA PHE A 83 -5.80 4.43 4.27
C PHE A 83 -6.71 5.58 3.86
N GLY A 84 -8.02 5.30 3.79
CA GLY A 84 -9.04 6.31 3.54
C GLY A 84 -9.57 6.90 4.84
N ARG A 85 -9.38 8.20 5.06
CA ARG A 85 -9.98 8.94 6.18
C ARG A 85 -11.40 9.37 5.78
N GLN A 86 -12.36 9.19 6.68
CA GLN A 86 -13.79 9.39 6.41
C GLN A 86 -14.38 10.47 7.33
N GLY A 87 -15.40 11.17 6.82
CA GLY A 87 -16.13 12.16 7.60
C GLY A 87 -15.24 13.30 8.09
N CYS A 88 -14.30 13.75 7.24
CA CYS A 88 -13.37 14.81 7.62
C CYS A 88 -13.97 16.20 7.39
N ALA A 89 -13.69 17.13 8.32
CA ALA A 89 -14.11 18.51 8.28
C ALA A 89 -13.10 19.41 9.02
N GLY A 90 -13.26 20.73 8.83
CA GLY A 90 -12.41 21.73 9.47
C GLY A 90 -11.32 22.27 8.56
N GLN A 91 -10.50 23.18 9.10
CA GLN A 91 -9.42 23.86 8.39
C GLN A 91 -8.11 23.09 8.55
N SER A 92 -7.49 22.72 7.42
CA SER A 92 -6.18 22.04 7.41
C SER A 92 -5.12 22.89 8.11
N GLY A 93 -4.35 22.23 8.99
CA GLY A 93 -3.32 22.87 9.81
C GLY A 93 -3.84 23.42 11.14
N SER A 94 -5.14 23.33 11.44
CA SER A 94 -5.70 23.83 12.72
C SER A 94 -6.83 22.96 13.28
N THR A 95 -8.02 23.00 12.68
CA THR A 95 -9.22 22.33 13.21
C THR A 95 -9.65 21.10 12.43
N PHE A 96 -8.87 20.71 11.42
CA PHE A 96 -9.18 19.56 10.58
C PHE A 96 -9.18 18.27 11.42
N LYS A 97 -10.29 17.51 11.31
CA LYS A 97 -10.49 16.23 11.99
C LYS A 97 -11.33 15.31 11.12
N CYS A 98 -11.13 14.00 11.30
CA CYS A 98 -11.90 12.97 10.62
C CYS A 98 -12.70 12.13 11.62
N ALA A 99 -13.85 11.63 11.20
CA ALA A 99 -14.68 10.74 12.02
C ALA A 99 -14.02 9.36 12.20
N VAL A 100 -13.41 8.83 11.13
CA VAL A 100 -12.64 7.59 11.12
C VAL A 100 -11.30 7.83 10.44
N GLY A 101 -10.22 7.31 11.04
CA GLY A 101 -8.87 7.46 10.50
C GLY A 101 -8.25 8.83 10.77
N ASP A 102 -8.65 9.53 11.84
CA ASP A 102 -8.09 10.83 12.18
C ASP A 102 -6.61 10.70 12.57
N CYS A 103 -5.74 11.21 11.72
CA CYS A 103 -4.29 11.15 11.89
C CYS A 103 -3.64 12.53 12.06
N GLY A 104 -4.40 13.49 12.58
CA GLY A 104 -3.92 14.84 12.91
C GLY A 104 -4.53 15.94 12.05
N PRO A 105 -4.15 17.21 12.32
CA PRO A 105 -4.87 18.39 11.85
C PRO A 105 -4.61 18.77 10.39
N TRP A 106 -3.99 17.90 9.58
CA TRP A 106 -3.65 18.19 8.19
C TRP A 106 -4.49 17.36 7.23
N ALA A 107 -4.98 18.00 6.17
CA ALA A 107 -5.77 17.32 5.14
C ALA A 107 -4.90 16.44 4.22
N ASP A 108 -3.65 16.80 4.02
CA ASP A 108 -2.73 16.27 3.01
C ASP A 108 -1.60 15.39 3.58
N ARG A 109 -1.56 15.17 4.90
CA ARG A 109 -0.56 14.33 5.59
C ARG A 109 -1.03 13.90 6.96
N CYS A 110 -0.37 12.91 7.52
CA CYS A 110 -0.57 12.46 8.88
C CYS A 110 0.58 12.96 9.79
N SER A 111 0.26 13.31 11.02
CA SER A 111 1.20 13.66 12.10
C SER A 111 1.07 12.74 13.32
N LEU A 112 0.05 11.90 13.35
CA LEU A 112 -0.15 10.86 14.35
C LEU A 112 0.13 9.49 13.73
N GLY A 113 0.34 8.48 14.58
CA GLY A 113 0.57 7.11 14.16
C GLY A 113 -0.65 6.43 13.54
N GLU A 114 -0.55 5.12 13.37
CA GLU A 114 -1.55 4.26 12.76
C GLU A 114 -2.92 4.37 13.46
N GLN A 115 -3.96 4.47 12.65
CA GLN A 115 -5.33 4.62 13.07
C GLN A 115 -6.12 3.32 12.86
N PRO A 116 -7.24 3.09 13.58
CA PRO A 116 -8.10 1.92 13.39
C PRO A 116 -8.91 2.05 12.09
N THR A 117 -8.27 1.68 10.97
CA THR A 117 -8.84 1.73 9.62
C THR A 117 -8.44 0.49 8.81
N SER A 118 -9.08 0.29 7.66
CA SER A 118 -8.57 -0.59 6.61
C SER A 118 -7.28 0.00 6.03
N LEU A 119 -6.25 -0.83 5.83
CA LEU A 119 -4.93 -0.41 5.40
C LEU A 119 -4.53 -1.05 4.08
N ALA A 120 -3.91 -0.27 3.20
CA ALA A 120 -3.13 -0.74 2.06
C ALA A 120 -1.65 -0.61 2.43
N GLU A 121 -0.99 -1.73 2.69
CA GLU A 121 0.38 -1.76 3.19
C GLU A 121 1.36 -2.09 2.07
N PHE A 122 2.52 -1.43 2.09
CA PHE A 122 3.57 -1.59 1.08
C PHE A 122 4.97 -1.54 1.70
N ASN A 123 5.89 -2.25 1.06
CA ASN A 123 7.32 -2.09 1.26
C ASN A 123 8.00 -1.87 -0.08
N PHE A 124 8.64 -0.71 -0.25
CA PHE A 124 9.43 -0.35 -1.42
C PHE A 124 10.93 -0.25 -1.11
N ASP A 125 11.38 -0.85 -0.01
CA ASP A 125 12.80 -0.86 0.33
C ASP A 125 13.58 -1.77 -0.63
N GLN A 126 14.42 -1.19 -1.47
CA GLN A 126 15.23 -1.92 -2.45
C GLN A 126 16.26 -2.88 -1.80
N ASN A 127 16.56 -2.70 -0.51
CA ASN A 127 17.42 -3.62 0.23
C ASN A 127 16.67 -4.86 0.73
N ASP A 128 15.34 -4.84 0.72
CA ASP A 128 14.52 -6.03 0.97
C ASP A 128 14.40 -6.84 -0.32
N GLY A 129 15.03 -8.01 -0.35
CA GLY A 129 15.01 -8.89 -1.52
C GLY A 129 13.62 -9.37 -1.95
N LEU A 130 12.58 -9.10 -1.16
CA LEU A 130 11.18 -9.39 -1.48
C LEU A 130 10.41 -8.16 -1.98
N ALA A 131 10.95 -6.94 -1.84
CA ALA A 131 10.28 -5.73 -2.29
C ALA A 131 10.23 -5.59 -3.82
N PRO A 132 9.18 -4.92 -4.36
CA PRO A 132 8.03 -4.41 -3.62
C PRO A 132 7.06 -5.53 -3.24
N TRP A 133 6.69 -5.57 -1.96
CA TRP A 133 5.59 -6.40 -1.49
C TRP A 133 4.43 -5.55 -0.96
N TYR A 134 3.22 -6.10 -1.02
CA TYR A 134 2.00 -5.39 -0.65
C TYR A 134 0.95 -6.33 -0.08
N ASN A 135 0.08 -5.78 0.75
CA ASN A 135 -1.07 -6.46 1.32
C ASN A 135 -2.18 -5.47 1.71
N VAL A 136 -3.38 -5.99 1.85
CA VAL A 136 -4.48 -5.31 2.53
C VAL A 136 -4.56 -5.82 3.95
N SER A 137 -4.78 -4.92 4.91
CA SER A 137 -4.86 -5.27 6.33
C SER A 137 -6.09 -4.67 7.00
N TYR A 138 -6.85 -5.54 7.66
CA TYR A 138 -7.94 -5.23 8.57
C TYR A 138 -7.56 -5.57 10.02
N VAL A 139 -6.27 -5.75 10.29
CA VAL A 139 -5.76 -6.14 11.63
C VAL A 139 -6.19 -5.16 12.71
N ASN A 140 -6.24 -3.86 12.41
CA ASN A 140 -6.70 -2.84 13.36
C ASN A 140 -8.21 -2.66 13.32
N ALA A 141 -8.76 -2.54 12.12
CA ALA A 141 -10.19 -2.35 11.89
C ALA A 141 -10.52 -2.55 10.41
N PHE A 142 -11.78 -2.79 10.12
CA PHE A 142 -12.36 -2.62 8.79
C PHE A 142 -13.17 -1.32 8.77
N SER A 143 -12.87 -0.42 7.85
CA SER A 143 -13.60 0.85 7.66
C SER A 143 -14.18 1.01 6.26
N VAL A 144 -13.39 0.75 5.23
CA VAL A 144 -13.80 0.69 3.81
C VAL A 144 -13.16 -0.52 3.15
N PRO A 145 -13.83 -1.17 2.19
CA PRO A 145 -13.18 -2.22 1.40
C PRO A 145 -12.03 -1.64 0.58
N ILE A 146 -10.93 -2.37 0.50
CA ILE A 146 -9.75 -1.97 -0.27
C ILE A 146 -9.34 -3.12 -1.18
N THR A 147 -8.98 -2.79 -2.43
CA THR A 147 -8.20 -3.68 -3.28
C THR A 147 -6.91 -3.00 -3.73
N ILE A 148 -5.84 -3.79 -3.85
CA ILE A 148 -4.55 -3.36 -4.42
C ILE A 148 -4.29 -4.20 -5.65
N ARG A 149 -4.14 -3.56 -6.80
CA ARG A 149 -3.78 -4.20 -8.08
C ARG A 149 -2.43 -3.67 -8.54
N ALA A 150 -1.52 -4.57 -8.91
CA ALA A 150 -0.28 -4.21 -9.58
C ALA A 150 -0.57 -3.76 -11.03
N ASN A 151 0.11 -2.69 -11.47
CA ASN A 151 -0.05 -2.10 -12.80
C ASN A 151 1.00 -2.66 -13.75
N ASP A 152 0.59 -2.97 -14.99
CA ASP A 152 1.47 -3.45 -16.06
C ASP A 152 2.34 -4.65 -15.65
N ALA A 153 1.80 -5.49 -14.77
CA ALA A 153 2.52 -6.64 -14.24
C ALA A 153 2.84 -7.66 -15.33
N GLN A 154 4.10 -8.08 -15.38
CA GLN A 154 4.64 -9.07 -16.32
C GLN A 154 4.93 -10.39 -15.58
N ALA A 155 4.01 -10.83 -14.72
CA ALA A 155 4.17 -12.04 -13.93
C ALA A 155 2.88 -12.86 -13.88
N SER A 156 3.04 -14.16 -13.68
CA SER A 156 1.90 -15.07 -13.49
C SER A 156 1.55 -15.22 -12.00
N PRO A 157 0.28 -15.45 -11.66
CA PRO A 157 -0.10 -15.74 -10.28
C PRO A 157 0.74 -16.88 -9.66
N PRO A 158 1.07 -16.77 -8.34
CA PRO A 158 0.53 -15.82 -7.37
C PRO A 158 1.27 -14.46 -7.31
N GLU A 159 2.34 -14.25 -8.08
CA GLU A 159 2.99 -12.94 -8.15
C GLU A 159 2.06 -11.89 -8.74
N CYS A 160 2.18 -10.66 -8.28
CA CYS A 160 1.42 -9.50 -8.77
C CYS A 160 -0.12 -9.66 -8.70
N GLU A 161 -0.62 -10.60 -7.90
CA GLU A 161 -2.05 -10.85 -7.77
C GLU A 161 -2.75 -9.68 -7.05
N THR A 162 -4.01 -9.41 -7.41
CA THR A 162 -4.83 -8.42 -6.70
C THR A 162 -5.08 -8.87 -5.27
N MET A 163 -4.81 -7.98 -4.31
CA MET A 163 -5.00 -8.19 -2.87
C MET A 163 -6.23 -7.46 -2.36
N GLY A 164 -6.78 -7.94 -1.24
CA GLY A 164 -8.02 -7.41 -0.67
C GLY A 164 -9.28 -7.88 -1.39
N CYS A 165 -10.39 -7.24 -1.11
CA CYS A 165 -11.69 -7.53 -1.74
C CYS A 165 -12.56 -6.27 -1.81
N PRO A 166 -13.49 -6.19 -2.79
CA PRO A 166 -14.39 -5.06 -2.92
C PRO A 166 -15.65 -5.18 -2.05
N GLU A 167 -15.83 -6.31 -1.35
CA GLU A 167 -17.04 -6.58 -0.57
C GLU A 167 -17.09 -5.72 0.70
N ASN A 168 -18.26 -5.13 0.99
CA ASN A 168 -18.53 -4.49 2.28
C ASN A 168 -18.63 -5.54 3.39
N LEU A 169 -17.68 -5.54 4.31
CA LEU A 169 -17.63 -6.49 5.43
C LEU A 169 -18.31 -5.99 6.71
N LEU A 170 -18.81 -4.75 6.77
CA LEU A 170 -19.52 -4.21 7.95
C LEU A 170 -20.73 -5.04 8.38
N PRO A 171 -21.54 -5.62 7.46
CA PRO A 171 -22.64 -6.50 7.86
C PRO A 171 -22.21 -7.73 8.67
N TYR A 172 -20.98 -8.20 8.46
CA TYR A 172 -20.43 -9.39 9.12
C TYR A 172 -19.64 -9.07 10.39
N CYS A 173 -19.49 -7.79 10.71
CA CYS A 173 -18.82 -7.34 11.91
C CYS A 173 -19.53 -7.87 13.16
N PRO A 174 -18.85 -8.61 14.06
CA PRO A 174 -19.45 -9.04 15.31
C PRO A 174 -19.95 -7.86 16.14
N GLN A 175 -21.05 -8.01 16.84
CA GLN A 175 -21.71 -6.91 17.55
C GLN A 175 -20.77 -6.17 18.51
N VAL A 176 -19.90 -6.91 19.21
CA VAL A 176 -18.94 -6.35 20.17
C VAL A 176 -17.85 -5.50 19.51
N ASN A 177 -17.63 -5.69 18.20
CA ASN A 177 -16.62 -5.00 17.40
C ASN A 177 -17.18 -3.77 16.65
N LYS A 178 -18.52 -3.64 16.54
CA LYS A 178 -19.16 -2.52 15.84
C LYS A 178 -18.88 -1.20 16.54
N ARG A 179 -18.49 -0.21 15.77
CA ARG A 179 -18.22 1.17 16.24
C ARG A 179 -18.79 2.17 15.25
N VAL A 180 -18.95 3.39 15.73
CA VAL A 180 -19.18 4.58 14.92
C VAL A 180 -18.06 5.59 15.16
N GLY A 181 -17.76 6.38 14.16
CA GLY A 181 -16.78 7.45 14.23
C GLY A 181 -17.17 8.56 15.20
N THR A 182 -16.30 9.55 15.34
CA THR A 182 -16.54 10.70 16.24
C THR A 182 -17.72 11.58 15.83
N ASP A 183 -18.21 11.41 14.60
CA ASP A 183 -19.43 12.04 14.06
C ASP A 183 -20.73 11.33 14.52
N GLY A 184 -20.62 10.19 15.17
CA GLY A 184 -21.74 9.38 15.62
C GLY A 184 -22.47 8.59 14.52
N VAL A 185 -22.02 8.65 13.27
CA VAL A 185 -22.72 8.03 12.12
C VAL A 185 -21.84 7.16 11.22
N THR A 186 -20.58 7.48 11.02
CA THR A 186 -19.68 6.72 10.14
C THR A 186 -19.31 5.37 10.75
N PRO A 187 -19.78 4.22 10.22
CA PRO A 187 -19.55 2.92 10.83
C PRO A 187 -18.17 2.37 10.53
N TYR A 188 -17.61 1.61 11.46
CA TYR A 188 -16.44 0.77 11.26
C TYR A 188 -16.46 -0.44 12.19
N CYS A 189 -15.65 -1.45 11.88
CA CYS A 189 -15.50 -2.66 12.68
C CYS A 189 -14.13 -2.68 13.33
N LEU A 190 -14.05 -2.50 14.64
CA LEU A 190 -12.79 -2.42 15.39
C LEU A 190 -12.33 -3.81 15.80
N ASN A 191 -11.07 -4.16 15.52
CA ASN A 191 -10.46 -5.35 16.10
C ASN A 191 -10.04 -5.08 17.56
N LEU A 192 -10.54 -5.86 18.49
CA LEU A 192 -10.24 -5.72 19.93
C LEU A 192 -9.02 -6.55 20.36
N ASP A 193 -8.60 -7.52 19.54
CA ASP A 193 -7.41 -8.34 19.75
C ASP A 193 -6.71 -8.62 18.42
N ARG A 194 -5.67 -7.86 18.18
CA ARG A 194 -4.91 -7.86 16.91
C ARG A 194 -4.05 -9.11 16.74
N ASP A 195 -3.61 -9.71 17.84
CA ASP A 195 -2.55 -10.71 17.85
C ASP A 195 -3.04 -12.15 17.93
N HIS A 196 -4.35 -12.33 18.07
CA HIS A 196 -4.97 -13.64 18.12
C HIS A 196 -6.11 -13.77 17.14
N ARG A 197 -6.38 -15.02 16.75
CA ARG A 197 -7.55 -15.37 15.98
C ARG A 197 -8.80 -15.24 16.84
N THR A 198 -9.78 -14.49 16.37
CA THR A 198 -11.01 -14.15 17.09
C THR A 198 -12.22 -14.25 16.17
N PRO A 199 -13.47 -14.19 16.71
CA PRO A 199 -14.65 -14.09 15.84
C PRO A 199 -14.62 -12.92 14.86
N TYR A 200 -13.92 -11.81 15.19
CA TYR A 200 -13.67 -10.72 14.26
C TYR A 200 -12.85 -11.19 13.06
N SER A 201 -11.68 -11.76 13.31
CA SER A 201 -10.80 -12.22 12.23
C SER A 201 -11.43 -13.34 11.39
N ASP A 202 -12.17 -14.26 12.01
CA ASP A 202 -12.87 -15.34 11.31
C ASP A 202 -13.96 -14.80 10.38
N ALA A 203 -14.75 -13.83 10.86
CA ALA A 203 -15.80 -13.20 10.05
C ALA A 203 -15.25 -12.48 8.83
N LEU A 204 -14.11 -11.78 8.96
CA LEU A 204 -13.53 -11.03 7.86
C LEU A 204 -12.71 -11.91 6.91
N SER A 205 -11.85 -12.79 7.43
CA SER A 205 -10.98 -13.64 6.59
C SER A 205 -11.74 -14.67 5.78
N SER A 206 -12.87 -15.18 6.28
CA SER A 206 -13.74 -16.09 5.52
C SER A 206 -14.35 -15.45 4.27
N ARG A 207 -14.51 -14.13 4.26
CA ARG A 207 -15.06 -13.35 3.15
C ARG A 207 -13.98 -12.73 2.28
N CYS A 208 -12.86 -12.37 2.90
CA CYS A 208 -11.74 -11.71 2.25
C CYS A 208 -10.42 -12.42 2.58
N PRO A 209 -10.15 -13.61 2.04
CA PRO A 209 -8.94 -14.39 2.36
C PRO A 209 -7.64 -13.71 1.87
N LYS A 210 -7.74 -12.72 0.99
CA LYS A 210 -6.61 -11.94 0.45
C LYS A 210 -6.35 -10.65 1.25
N ALA A 211 -6.77 -10.61 2.51
CA ALA A 211 -6.45 -9.53 3.44
C ALA A 211 -6.15 -10.11 4.82
N TYR A 212 -5.23 -9.45 5.54
CA TYR A 212 -5.02 -9.76 6.96
C TYR A 212 -6.23 -9.35 7.78
N ALA A 213 -6.66 -10.22 8.68
CA ALA A 213 -7.66 -9.91 9.70
C ALA A 213 -7.08 -10.04 11.13
N TRP A 214 -5.86 -10.58 11.28
CA TRP A 214 -5.07 -10.61 12.50
C TRP A 214 -3.58 -10.73 12.18
N SER A 215 -2.69 -10.36 13.11
CA SER A 215 -1.28 -10.05 12.83
C SER A 215 -0.42 -11.25 12.43
N LYS A 216 -0.83 -12.47 12.77
CA LYS A 216 -0.06 -13.70 12.47
C LYS A 216 -0.75 -14.61 11.44
N GLN A 217 -1.67 -14.06 10.66
CA GLN A 217 -2.40 -14.83 9.66
C GLN A 217 -1.49 -15.37 8.55
N ASP A 218 -0.38 -14.72 8.27
CA ASP A 218 0.65 -15.17 7.33
C ASP A 218 1.36 -16.46 7.76
N ALA A 219 1.34 -16.80 9.05
CA ALA A 219 1.84 -18.08 9.55
C ALA A 219 0.88 -19.26 9.33
N GLU A 220 -0.37 -19.01 8.93
CA GLU A 220 -1.34 -20.08 8.66
C GLU A 220 -1.02 -20.78 7.33
N GLN A 221 -1.18 -22.10 7.31
CA GLN A 221 -0.98 -22.89 6.09
C GLN A 221 -1.99 -22.46 5.00
N GLY A 222 -1.48 -22.15 3.81
CA GLY A 222 -2.30 -21.77 2.67
C GLY A 222 -2.82 -20.33 2.73
N ASN A 223 -2.26 -19.48 3.61
CA ASN A 223 -2.62 -18.07 3.63
C ASN A 223 -2.36 -17.39 2.29
N GLN A 224 -3.11 -16.31 2.01
CA GLN A 224 -3.02 -15.54 0.77
C GLN A 224 -2.84 -14.03 1.04
N THR A 225 -2.32 -13.69 2.21
CA THR A 225 -2.42 -12.33 2.76
C THR A 225 -1.41 -11.34 2.21
N VAL A 226 -0.30 -11.78 1.63
CA VAL A 226 0.74 -10.91 1.08
C VAL A 226 1.17 -11.35 -0.31
N ARG A 227 1.53 -10.39 -1.16
CA ARG A 227 2.09 -10.63 -2.50
C ARG A 227 3.28 -9.73 -2.75
N GLN A 228 4.09 -10.18 -3.70
CA GLN A 228 5.24 -9.50 -4.23
C GLN A 228 5.00 -9.20 -5.70
N CYS A 229 5.47 -8.04 -6.19
CA CYS A 229 5.44 -7.72 -7.62
C CYS A 229 6.67 -6.92 -8.01
N ARG A 230 7.69 -7.59 -8.53
CA ARG A 230 8.95 -6.93 -8.98
C ARG A 230 8.83 -6.32 -10.37
N ASN A 231 8.01 -6.90 -11.23
CA ASN A 231 7.88 -6.52 -12.64
C ASN A 231 6.55 -5.81 -12.88
N CYS A 232 6.33 -4.69 -12.21
CA CYS A 232 5.18 -3.81 -12.41
C CYS A 232 5.64 -2.35 -12.37
N THR A 233 4.81 -1.43 -12.90
CA THR A 233 5.12 0.00 -12.95
C THR A 233 4.62 0.77 -11.72
N GLY A 234 3.84 0.11 -10.86
CA GLY A 234 3.22 0.68 -9.68
C GLY A 234 1.98 -0.09 -9.27
N PHE A 235 1.13 0.56 -8.47
CA PHE A 235 -0.05 -0.07 -7.91
C PHE A 235 -1.27 0.85 -8.00
N THR A 236 -2.45 0.23 -8.13
CA THR A 236 -3.73 0.91 -7.98
C THR A 236 -4.40 0.45 -6.70
N VAL A 237 -4.63 1.37 -5.77
CA VAL A 237 -5.41 1.18 -4.55
C VAL A 237 -6.82 1.70 -4.81
N THR A 238 -7.82 0.82 -4.76
CA THR A 238 -9.22 1.21 -4.91
C THR A 238 -9.94 1.12 -3.58
N PHE A 239 -10.57 2.20 -3.15
CA PHE A 239 -11.49 2.26 -2.03
C PHE A 239 -12.91 2.03 -2.55
N HIS A 240 -13.58 0.97 -2.10
CA HIS A 240 -14.91 0.59 -2.57
C HIS A 240 -16.02 1.05 -1.62
N ALA A 241 -17.27 0.93 -2.06
CA ALA A 241 -18.45 1.31 -1.29
C ALA A 241 -18.68 0.40 -0.06
N VAL A 242 -19.18 1.00 1.02
CA VAL A 242 -19.65 0.33 2.25
C VAL A 242 -21.16 0.29 2.32
#